data_dc41f0b8b6a7386ddb239e687d1e332d
#
_entry.id   dc41f0b8b6a7386ddb239e687d1e332d
#
_cell.length_a   1.000
_cell.length_b   1.000
_cell.length_c   1.000
_cell.angle_alpha   90.00
_cell.angle_beta   90.00
_cell.angle_gamma   90.00
#
_symmetry.space_group_name_H-M   'P 1'
#
loop_
_entity.id
_entity.type
_entity.pdbx_description
1 polymer ?
#
loop_
_entity_poly.entity_id
_entity_poly.type
_entity_poly.pdbx_seq_one_letter_code
_entity_poly.pdbx_strand_id
1 'polypeptide(L)'
;PRPGLTLHWVLLIAAGVMDQYRLQPQFYAIAVLMSACVWPSWHNVARWFLVSTWLGAGVHKLVSADWYGHASYWLLNRAGVDDAYNYHVAFALIVAASEIVVGILACAKPRWATIGCVPMHLGIMLMLSPIGLDWNASVLPWNATMALIGGWIMLTTVDAWPKTAIQRSVGVVWLVFPLGFFIGWVDHGFCGVLYSDSLPRGIITTVEGSERIRGWGDLHV
;
A
#
# COMPACT_ATOMS: atom_id res chain seq x y z
N PRO A 1 -20.99 -15.95 3.05
CA PRO A 1 -19.67 -15.27 2.95
C PRO A 1 -18.74 -15.57 4.12
N ARG A 2 -19.26 -15.71 5.37
CA ARG A 2 -18.41 -15.93 6.57
C ARG A 2 -17.45 -17.12 6.48
N PRO A 3 -17.91 -18.35 6.10
CA PRO A 3 -16.99 -19.50 6.02
C PRO A 3 -15.85 -19.29 5.01
N GLY A 4 -16.16 -18.73 3.83
CA GLY A 4 -15.16 -18.45 2.81
C GLY A 4 -14.12 -17.42 3.26
N LEU A 5 -14.54 -16.37 3.96
CA LEU A 5 -13.62 -15.37 4.52
C LEU A 5 -12.78 -15.93 5.68
N THR A 6 -13.36 -16.77 6.52
CA THR A 6 -12.60 -17.49 7.56
C THR A 6 -11.54 -18.40 6.94
N LEU A 7 -11.91 -19.16 5.91
CA LEU A 7 -10.94 -19.99 5.17
C LEU A 7 -9.84 -19.15 4.53
N HIS A 8 -10.18 -18.00 3.94
CA HIS A 8 -9.21 -17.08 3.37
C HIS A 8 -8.18 -16.61 4.43
N TRP A 9 -8.64 -16.23 5.63
CA TRP A 9 -7.76 -15.86 6.73
C TRP A 9 -6.87 -17.03 7.20
N VAL A 10 -7.41 -18.23 7.32
CA VAL A 10 -6.64 -19.41 7.69
C VAL A 10 -5.53 -19.68 6.68
N LEU A 11 -5.86 -19.65 5.38
CA LEU A 11 -4.88 -19.86 4.31
C LEU A 11 -3.84 -18.73 4.26
N LEU A 12 -4.24 -17.49 4.48
CA LEU A 12 -3.34 -16.34 4.52
C LEU A 12 -2.34 -16.46 5.68
N ILE A 13 -2.82 -16.80 6.88
CA ILE A 13 -1.95 -17.02 8.05
C ILE A 13 -1.00 -18.19 7.80
N ALA A 14 -1.51 -19.31 7.30
CA ALA A 14 -0.69 -20.47 6.97
C ALA A 14 0.39 -20.12 5.94
N ALA A 15 0.03 -19.40 4.89
CA ALA A 15 0.99 -18.93 3.87
C ALA A 15 2.08 -18.05 4.48
N GLY A 16 1.72 -17.12 5.38
CA GLY A 16 2.67 -16.24 6.04
C GLY A 16 3.59 -16.95 7.03
N VAL A 17 3.10 -17.98 7.72
CA VAL A 17 3.93 -18.82 8.59
C VAL A 17 4.94 -19.64 7.78
N MET A 18 4.54 -20.09 6.59
CA MET A 18 5.45 -20.83 5.70
C MET A 18 6.51 -19.93 5.06
N ASP A 19 6.10 -18.74 4.63
CA ASP A 19 6.96 -17.78 3.99
C ASP A 19 6.29 -16.40 3.99
N GLN A 20 6.89 -15.44 4.69
CA GLN A 20 6.35 -14.09 4.80
C GLN A 20 6.23 -13.35 3.46
N TYR A 21 7.07 -13.67 2.46
CA TYR A 21 7.00 -13.09 1.12
C TYR A 21 5.72 -13.45 0.37
N ARG A 22 4.98 -14.47 0.81
CA ARG A 22 3.66 -14.83 0.27
C ARG A 22 2.54 -13.90 0.74
N LEU A 23 2.78 -13.15 1.82
CA LEU A 23 1.83 -12.17 2.34
C LEU A 23 1.93 -10.83 1.59
N GLN A 24 1.59 -10.85 0.32
CA GLN A 24 1.56 -9.63 -0.45
C GLN A 24 0.44 -8.68 0.02
N PRO A 25 0.68 -7.35 -0.01
CA PRO A 25 -0.22 -6.34 0.54
C PRO A 25 -1.67 -6.47 0.08
N GLN A 26 -1.90 -6.83 -1.18
CA GLN A 26 -3.23 -6.96 -1.74
C GLN A 26 -4.06 -8.06 -1.06
N PHE A 27 -3.47 -9.18 -0.68
CA PHE A 27 -4.23 -10.29 -0.10
C PHE A 27 -4.73 -9.97 1.31
N TYR A 28 -3.86 -9.45 2.18
CA TYR A 28 -4.30 -9.11 3.54
C TYR A 28 -5.15 -7.83 3.56
N ALA A 29 -4.90 -6.85 2.68
CA ALA A 29 -5.73 -5.66 2.57
C ALA A 29 -7.17 -6.02 2.17
N ILE A 30 -7.34 -6.86 1.14
CA ILE A 30 -8.65 -7.36 0.72
C ILE A 30 -9.31 -8.12 1.89
N ALA A 31 -8.57 -8.99 2.59
CA ALA A 31 -9.08 -9.74 3.73
C ALA A 31 -9.59 -8.83 4.86
N VAL A 32 -8.82 -7.80 5.23
CA VAL A 32 -9.21 -6.81 6.27
C VAL A 32 -10.47 -6.05 5.85
N LEU A 33 -10.51 -5.53 4.63
CA LEU A 33 -11.64 -4.75 4.13
C LEU A 33 -12.90 -5.59 3.97
N MET A 34 -12.79 -6.80 3.44
CA MET A 34 -13.92 -7.74 3.35
C MET A 34 -14.41 -8.18 4.73
N SER A 35 -13.50 -8.28 5.73
CA SER A 35 -13.90 -8.56 7.11
C SER A 35 -14.80 -7.46 7.67
N ALA A 36 -14.53 -6.20 7.38
CA ALA A 36 -15.39 -5.10 7.77
C ALA A 36 -16.76 -5.18 7.09
N CYS A 37 -16.84 -5.59 5.82
CA CYS A 37 -18.11 -5.79 5.13
C CYS A 37 -18.97 -6.90 5.77
N VAL A 38 -18.34 -7.98 6.25
CA VAL A 38 -19.02 -9.14 6.84
C VAL A 38 -19.33 -8.94 8.32
N TRP A 39 -18.48 -8.22 9.02
CA TRP A 39 -18.61 -7.89 10.45
C TRP A 39 -18.50 -6.38 10.68
N PRO A 40 -19.60 -5.64 10.66
CA PRO A 40 -19.58 -4.17 10.80
C PRO A 40 -18.87 -3.66 12.06
N SER A 41 -18.80 -4.47 13.12
CA SER A 41 -18.05 -4.15 14.33
C SER A 41 -16.53 -3.96 14.08
N TRP A 42 -16.02 -4.44 12.95
CA TRP A 42 -14.62 -4.31 12.55
C TRP A 42 -14.35 -3.10 11.63
N HIS A 43 -15.33 -2.28 11.31
CA HIS A 43 -15.16 -1.06 10.51
C HIS A 43 -14.03 -0.16 11.04
N ASN A 44 -13.97 0.03 12.35
CA ASN A 44 -12.92 0.85 12.95
C ASN A 44 -11.54 0.25 12.82
N VAL A 45 -11.41 -1.08 12.90
CA VAL A 45 -10.11 -1.77 12.67
C VAL A 45 -9.67 -1.60 11.21
N ALA A 46 -10.59 -1.78 10.27
CA ALA A 46 -10.30 -1.57 8.85
C ALA A 46 -9.95 -0.12 8.54
N ARG A 47 -10.61 0.85 9.20
CA ARG A 47 -10.22 2.27 9.10
C ARG A 47 -8.79 2.49 9.58
N TRP A 48 -8.39 1.95 10.73
CA TRP A 48 -7.02 2.08 11.23
C TRP A 48 -6.00 1.41 10.30
N PHE A 49 -6.36 0.29 9.71
CA PHE A 49 -5.57 -0.33 8.66
C PHE A 49 -5.37 0.62 7.45
N LEU A 50 -6.45 1.26 6.98
CA LEU A 50 -6.38 2.22 5.87
C LEU A 50 -5.53 3.46 6.23
N VAL A 51 -5.71 4.01 7.44
CA VAL A 51 -4.85 5.11 7.95
C VAL A 51 -3.39 4.71 7.91
N SER A 52 -3.06 3.53 8.44
CA SER A 52 -1.70 2.99 8.43
C SER A 52 -1.14 2.84 7.01
N THR A 53 -1.94 2.29 6.10
CA THR A 53 -1.53 2.07 4.71
C THR A 53 -1.20 3.39 4.01
N TRP A 54 -2.06 4.40 4.09
CA TRP A 54 -1.83 5.68 3.42
C TRP A 54 -0.73 6.51 4.08
N LEU A 55 -0.69 6.60 5.41
CA LEU A 55 0.41 7.27 6.11
C LEU A 55 1.73 6.57 5.85
N GLY A 56 1.75 5.23 5.96
CA GLY A 56 2.94 4.43 5.71
C GLY A 56 3.47 4.64 4.29
N ALA A 57 2.61 4.50 3.28
CA ALA A 57 2.99 4.67 1.88
C ALA A 57 3.58 6.07 1.61
N GLY A 58 2.94 7.12 2.12
CA GLY A 58 3.43 8.48 1.94
C GLY A 58 4.73 8.75 2.68
N VAL A 59 4.87 8.30 3.94
CA VAL A 59 6.11 8.46 4.72
C VAL A 59 7.26 7.70 4.08
N HIS A 60 7.06 6.46 3.65
CA HIS A 60 8.09 5.70 2.96
C HIS A 60 8.55 6.38 1.68
N LYS A 61 7.64 6.95 0.89
CA LYS A 61 8.01 7.75 -0.29
C LYS A 61 8.82 8.98 0.08
N LEU A 62 8.45 9.70 1.16
CA LEU A 62 9.19 10.89 1.60
C LEU A 62 10.64 10.60 1.99
N VAL A 63 10.92 9.42 2.54
CA VAL A 63 12.27 9.04 2.98
C VAL A 63 13.04 8.20 1.96
N SER A 64 12.43 7.82 0.85
CA SER A 64 13.04 6.98 -0.17
C SER A 64 13.81 7.80 -1.20
N ALA A 65 15.14 7.67 -1.20
CA ALA A 65 15.98 8.27 -2.22
C ALA A 65 15.65 7.74 -3.64
N ASP A 66 15.27 6.47 -3.73
CA ASP A 66 14.91 5.84 -5.00
C ASP A 66 13.60 6.37 -5.56
N TRP A 67 12.65 6.72 -4.68
CA TRP A 67 11.41 7.38 -5.09
C TRP A 67 11.67 8.71 -5.77
N TYR A 68 12.54 9.55 -5.21
CA TYR A 68 12.92 10.84 -5.81
C TYR A 68 13.81 10.68 -7.03
N GLY A 69 14.80 9.82 -6.98
CA GLY A 69 15.84 9.75 -8.00
C GLY A 69 15.47 8.90 -9.21
N HIS A 70 14.59 7.92 -9.04
CA HIS A 70 14.32 6.94 -10.10
C HIS A 70 12.83 6.77 -10.40
N ALA A 71 12.04 6.32 -9.43
CA ALA A 71 10.67 5.91 -9.69
C ALA A 71 9.79 7.06 -10.19
N SER A 72 9.89 8.25 -9.58
CA SER A 72 9.12 9.42 -9.99
C SER A 72 9.49 9.91 -11.38
N TYR A 73 10.79 9.95 -11.70
CA TYR A 73 11.26 10.29 -13.03
C TYR A 73 10.76 9.27 -14.07
N TRP A 74 10.93 7.98 -13.76
CA TRP A 74 10.50 6.91 -14.67
C TRP A 74 8.99 6.98 -14.95
N LEU A 75 8.17 7.21 -13.93
CA LEU A 75 6.73 7.34 -14.09
C LEU A 75 6.34 8.51 -15.01
N LEU A 76 6.93 9.69 -14.79
CA LEU A 76 6.65 10.88 -15.64
C LEU A 76 7.13 10.68 -17.07
N ASN A 77 8.33 10.15 -17.24
CA ASN A 77 8.89 9.88 -18.55
C ASN A 77 8.05 8.85 -19.32
N ARG A 78 7.62 7.78 -18.63
CA ARG A 78 6.74 6.76 -19.23
C ARG A 78 5.35 7.31 -19.56
N ALA A 79 4.86 8.27 -18.78
CA ALA A 79 3.61 8.99 -19.07
C ALA A 79 3.73 9.98 -20.20
N GLY A 80 4.90 10.13 -20.84
CA GLY A 80 5.13 11.04 -21.97
C GLY A 80 5.21 12.51 -21.54
N VAL A 81 5.59 12.80 -20.30
CA VAL A 81 5.79 14.17 -19.83
C VAL A 81 7.12 14.69 -20.37
N ASP A 82 7.06 15.71 -21.24
CA ASP A 82 8.25 16.42 -21.67
C ASP A 82 8.95 17.04 -20.45
N ASP A 83 10.29 17.04 -20.49
CA ASP A 83 11.11 17.55 -19.37
C ASP A 83 10.84 16.87 -18.02
N ALA A 84 10.49 15.58 -18.01
CA ALA A 84 10.21 14.80 -16.81
C ALA A 84 11.25 14.99 -15.70
N TYR A 85 12.52 15.21 -16.08
CA TYR A 85 13.62 15.48 -15.16
C TYR A 85 13.40 16.75 -14.33
N ASN A 86 12.78 17.79 -14.89
CA ASN A 86 12.54 19.04 -14.17
C ASN A 86 11.36 18.96 -13.18
N TYR A 87 10.46 17.99 -13.39
CA TYR A 87 9.22 17.88 -12.61
C TYR A 87 9.18 16.69 -11.64
N HIS A 88 10.10 15.72 -11.76
CA HIS A 88 10.00 14.45 -11.01
C HIS A 88 10.05 14.64 -9.50
N VAL A 89 10.85 15.57 -8.96
CA VAL A 89 10.91 15.85 -7.52
C VAL A 89 9.61 16.45 -7.02
N ALA A 90 9.05 17.42 -7.75
CA ALA A 90 7.76 18.02 -7.40
C ALA A 90 6.63 16.99 -7.44
N PHE A 91 6.61 16.14 -8.47
CA PHE A 91 5.67 15.02 -8.59
C PHE A 91 5.82 14.05 -7.42
N ALA A 92 7.07 13.68 -7.07
CA ALA A 92 7.35 12.78 -5.94
C ALA A 92 6.80 13.32 -4.62
N LEU A 93 7.00 14.62 -4.35
CA LEU A 93 6.49 15.30 -3.16
C LEU A 93 4.96 15.36 -3.16
N ILE A 94 4.33 15.70 -4.28
CA ILE A 94 2.87 15.77 -4.40
C ILE A 94 2.23 14.40 -4.13
N VAL A 95 2.76 13.33 -4.71
CA VAL A 95 2.23 11.98 -4.48
C VAL A 95 2.37 11.58 -3.02
N ALA A 96 3.55 11.71 -2.42
CA ALA A 96 3.78 11.38 -1.03
C ALA A 96 2.90 12.22 -0.08
N ALA A 97 2.81 13.53 -0.32
CA ALA A 97 1.97 14.42 0.48
C ALA A 97 0.49 14.08 0.35
N SER A 98 0.01 13.73 -0.84
CA SER A 98 -1.40 13.34 -1.05
C SER A 98 -1.78 12.11 -0.23
N GLU A 99 -0.93 11.08 -0.20
CA GLU A 99 -1.14 9.88 0.60
C GLU A 99 -1.17 10.21 2.11
N ILE A 100 -0.23 11.03 2.58
CA ILE A 100 -0.19 11.48 3.98
C ILE A 100 -1.45 12.28 4.33
N VAL A 101 -1.87 13.21 3.48
CA VAL A 101 -3.08 14.02 3.70
C VAL A 101 -4.32 13.13 3.76
N VAL A 102 -4.45 12.16 2.86
CA VAL A 102 -5.54 11.17 2.90
C VAL A 102 -5.52 10.39 4.21
N GLY A 103 -4.34 9.92 4.65
CA GLY A 103 -4.17 9.21 5.92
C GLY A 103 -4.55 10.07 7.14
N ILE A 104 -4.13 11.33 7.19
CA ILE A 104 -4.51 12.29 8.24
C ILE A 104 -6.03 12.55 8.23
N LEU A 105 -6.60 12.77 7.06
CA LEU A 105 -8.05 12.95 6.92
C LEU A 105 -8.81 11.69 7.33
N ALA A 106 -8.32 10.49 6.99
CA ALA A 106 -8.91 9.24 7.44
C ALA A 106 -8.90 9.11 8.96
N CYS A 107 -7.91 9.67 9.63
CA CYS A 107 -7.85 9.74 11.10
C CYS A 107 -8.79 10.80 11.69
N ALA A 108 -8.78 12.03 11.16
CA ALA A 108 -9.44 13.17 11.77
C ALA A 108 -10.84 13.44 11.20
N LYS A 109 -11.04 13.25 9.92
CA LYS A 109 -12.24 13.61 9.14
C LYS A 109 -12.53 12.55 8.07
N PRO A 110 -12.93 11.31 8.43
CA PRO A 110 -12.97 10.18 7.49
C PRO A 110 -13.82 10.44 6.24
N ARG A 111 -14.94 11.16 6.36
CA ARG A 111 -15.75 11.51 5.19
C ARG A 111 -15.00 12.35 4.16
N TRP A 112 -14.10 13.23 4.60
CA TRP A 112 -13.23 14.02 3.71
C TRP A 112 -12.13 13.16 3.10
N ALA A 113 -11.65 12.14 3.81
CA ALA A 113 -10.70 11.20 3.25
C ALA A 113 -11.23 10.50 2.00
N THR A 114 -12.54 10.24 1.91
CA THR A 114 -13.15 9.63 0.72
C THR A 114 -12.93 10.46 -0.53
N ILE A 115 -12.98 11.80 -0.42
CA ILE A 115 -12.75 12.72 -1.56
C ILE A 115 -11.31 12.60 -2.08
N GLY A 116 -10.36 12.28 -1.21
CA GLY A 116 -8.97 12.06 -1.60
C GLY A 116 -8.68 10.62 -2.03
N CYS A 117 -9.10 9.63 -1.24
CA CYS A 117 -8.72 8.24 -1.49
C CYS A 117 -9.33 7.67 -2.78
N VAL A 118 -10.59 7.99 -3.09
CA VAL A 118 -11.23 7.46 -4.30
C VAL A 118 -10.51 7.92 -5.56
N PRO A 119 -10.33 9.23 -5.84
CA PRO A 119 -9.62 9.65 -7.03
C PRO A 119 -8.13 9.24 -7.03
N MET A 120 -7.48 9.16 -5.86
CA MET A 120 -6.10 8.68 -5.75
C MET A 120 -5.98 7.23 -6.26
N HIS A 121 -6.80 6.31 -5.75
CA HIS A 121 -6.76 4.92 -6.19
C HIS A 121 -7.24 4.73 -7.63
N LEU A 122 -8.23 5.49 -8.08
CA LEU A 122 -8.65 5.50 -9.49
C LEU A 122 -7.53 6.01 -10.41
N GLY A 123 -6.80 7.04 -9.99
CA GLY A 123 -5.64 7.55 -10.70
C GLY A 123 -4.51 6.52 -10.81
N ILE A 124 -4.22 5.81 -9.72
CA ILE A 124 -3.25 4.70 -9.73
C ILE A 124 -3.71 3.59 -10.69
N MET A 125 -4.99 3.21 -10.62
CA MET A 125 -5.55 2.19 -11.53
C MET A 125 -5.42 2.61 -12.99
N LEU A 126 -5.81 3.84 -13.31
CA LEU A 126 -5.70 4.37 -14.66
C LEU A 126 -4.25 4.35 -15.14
N MET A 127 -3.33 4.85 -14.30
CA MET A 127 -1.91 4.93 -14.64
C MET A 127 -1.28 3.55 -14.87
N LEU A 128 -1.56 2.55 -14.01
CA LEU A 128 -0.93 1.24 -14.07
C LEU A 128 -1.65 0.23 -14.98
N SER A 129 -2.83 0.58 -15.48
CA SER A 129 -3.63 -0.28 -16.35
C SER A 129 -3.08 -0.36 -17.78
N PRO A 130 -3.57 -1.33 -18.60
CA PRO A 130 -3.25 -1.42 -20.03
C PRO A 130 -3.60 -0.17 -20.85
N ILE A 131 -4.55 0.67 -20.39
CA ILE A 131 -4.90 1.93 -21.05
C ILE A 131 -4.00 3.10 -20.65
N GLY A 132 -3.18 2.93 -19.61
CA GLY A 132 -2.18 3.90 -19.18
C GLY A 132 -0.76 3.45 -19.54
N LEU A 133 0.05 3.13 -18.53
CA LEU A 133 1.45 2.75 -18.70
C LEU A 133 1.65 1.25 -19.04
N ASP A 134 0.59 0.45 -18.96
CA ASP A 134 0.62 -1.02 -19.14
C ASP A 134 1.73 -1.70 -18.31
N TRP A 135 1.84 -1.29 -17.05
CA TRP A 135 2.95 -1.75 -16.22
C TRP A 135 2.57 -2.87 -15.27
N ASN A 136 1.46 -2.71 -14.53
CA ASN A 136 1.09 -3.70 -13.51
C ASN A 136 -0.42 -3.80 -13.29
N ALA A 137 -1.07 -4.59 -14.15
CA ALA A 137 -2.50 -4.85 -14.02
C ALA A 137 -2.87 -5.67 -12.77
N SER A 138 -1.91 -6.40 -12.14
CA SER A 138 -2.19 -7.25 -10.98
C SER A 138 -2.64 -6.46 -9.75
N VAL A 139 -2.31 -5.18 -9.67
CA VAL A 139 -2.71 -4.30 -8.55
C VAL A 139 -4.07 -3.63 -8.73
N LEU A 140 -4.71 -3.78 -9.90
CA LEU A 140 -6.01 -3.16 -10.17
C LEU A 140 -7.11 -3.62 -9.21
N PRO A 141 -7.29 -4.94 -8.92
CA PRO A 141 -8.30 -5.40 -7.97
C PRO A 141 -8.09 -4.84 -6.57
N TRP A 142 -6.83 -4.71 -6.13
CA TRP A 142 -6.51 -4.13 -4.84
C TRP A 142 -6.88 -2.64 -4.79
N ASN A 143 -6.46 -1.85 -5.78
CA ASN A 143 -6.78 -0.42 -5.83
C ASN A 143 -8.29 -0.19 -5.97
N ALA A 144 -9.00 -1.01 -6.75
CA ALA A 144 -10.46 -0.97 -6.81
C ALA A 144 -11.11 -1.22 -5.44
N THR A 145 -10.62 -2.22 -4.71
CA THR A 145 -11.08 -2.53 -3.36
C THR A 145 -10.81 -1.37 -2.40
N MET A 146 -9.64 -0.75 -2.46
CA MET A 146 -9.28 0.41 -1.65
C MET A 146 -10.16 1.62 -1.98
N ALA A 147 -10.44 1.89 -3.26
CA ALA A 147 -11.32 2.98 -3.66
C ALA A 147 -12.77 2.76 -3.19
N LEU A 148 -13.34 1.58 -3.47
CA LEU A 148 -14.75 1.31 -3.25
C LEU A 148 -15.05 0.97 -1.78
N ILE A 149 -14.42 -0.07 -1.25
CA ILE A 149 -14.67 -0.54 0.11
C ILE A 149 -14.01 0.40 1.12
N GLY A 150 -12.78 0.84 0.86
CA GLY A 150 -12.11 1.83 1.71
C GLY A 150 -12.88 3.14 1.77
N GLY A 151 -13.34 3.66 0.62
CA GLY A 151 -14.20 4.84 0.56
C GLY A 151 -15.51 4.65 1.33
N TRP A 152 -16.17 3.51 1.17
CA TRP A 152 -17.39 3.18 1.91
C TRP A 152 -17.16 3.10 3.42
N ILE A 153 -16.08 2.48 3.89
CA ILE A 153 -15.71 2.44 5.30
C ILE A 153 -15.52 3.86 5.84
N MET A 154 -14.84 4.74 5.11
CA MET A 154 -14.64 6.13 5.51
C MET A 154 -15.96 6.91 5.61
N LEU A 155 -16.93 6.65 4.73
CA LEU A 155 -18.24 7.28 4.76
C LEU A 155 -19.12 6.80 5.93
N THR A 156 -19.03 5.51 6.28
CA THR A 156 -19.95 4.86 7.21
C THR A 156 -19.41 4.76 8.65
N THR A 157 -18.10 4.95 8.85
CA THR A 157 -17.50 4.91 10.19
C THR A 157 -17.85 6.16 10.98
N VAL A 158 -18.56 5.95 12.09
CA VAL A 158 -19.01 7.04 12.99
C VAL A 158 -18.03 7.24 14.14
N ASP A 159 -17.56 6.15 14.74
CA ASP A 159 -16.67 6.17 15.91
C ASP A 159 -15.19 6.29 15.50
N ALA A 160 -14.42 7.10 16.24
CA ALA A 160 -13.00 7.27 15.98
C ALA A 160 -12.16 6.06 16.40
N TRP A 161 -12.57 5.34 17.46
CA TRP A 161 -11.76 4.31 18.09
C TRP A 161 -12.46 2.95 18.13
N PRO A 162 -11.69 1.84 18.01
CA PRO A 162 -12.23 0.50 18.23
C PRO A 162 -12.78 0.32 19.64
N LYS A 163 -13.92 -0.38 19.76
CA LYS A 163 -14.66 -0.47 21.01
C LYS A 163 -14.07 -1.46 22.01
N THR A 164 -13.61 -2.62 21.52
CA THR A 164 -13.09 -3.68 22.38
C THR A 164 -11.57 -3.60 22.52
N ALA A 165 -11.01 -4.20 23.60
CA ALA A 165 -9.58 -4.28 23.81
C ALA A 165 -8.88 -4.98 22.64
N ILE A 166 -9.45 -6.09 22.15
CA ILE A 166 -8.89 -6.85 21.01
C ILE A 166 -8.83 -5.96 19.76
N GLN A 167 -9.92 -5.26 19.44
CA GLN A 167 -9.95 -4.36 18.28
C GLN A 167 -8.93 -3.21 18.41
N ARG A 168 -8.73 -2.68 19.63
CA ARG A 168 -7.72 -1.65 19.90
C ARG A 168 -6.32 -2.20 19.68
N SER A 169 -6.03 -3.38 20.23
CA SER A 169 -4.72 -4.03 20.05
C SER A 169 -4.42 -4.27 18.56
N VAL A 170 -5.38 -4.80 17.80
CA VAL A 170 -5.22 -5.01 16.35
C VAL A 170 -5.03 -3.68 15.62
N GLY A 171 -5.79 -2.64 15.96
CA GLY A 171 -5.64 -1.31 15.38
C GLY A 171 -4.27 -0.69 15.66
N VAL A 172 -3.77 -0.81 16.89
CA VAL A 172 -2.43 -0.35 17.26
C VAL A 172 -1.35 -1.14 16.51
N VAL A 173 -1.50 -2.46 16.40
CA VAL A 173 -0.56 -3.27 15.60
C VAL A 173 -0.49 -2.76 14.16
N TRP A 174 -1.63 -2.49 13.52
CA TRP A 174 -1.63 -1.94 12.15
C TRP A 174 -0.91 -0.60 12.05
N LEU A 175 -1.07 0.30 13.03
CA LEU A 175 -0.42 1.62 13.01
C LEU A 175 1.09 1.54 13.25
N VAL A 176 1.54 0.64 14.13
CA VAL A 176 2.94 0.52 14.52
C VAL A 176 3.72 -0.37 13.55
N PHE A 177 3.06 -1.36 12.97
CA PHE A 177 3.68 -2.38 12.14
C PHE A 177 4.54 -1.83 10.98
N PRO A 178 4.09 -0.80 10.22
CA PRO A 178 4.93 -0.21 9.16
C PRO A 178 6.25 0.40 9.66
N LEU A 179 6.31 0.83 10.93
CA LEU A 179 7.54 1.37 11.52
C LEU A 179 8.61 0.30 11.71
N GLY A 180 8.20 -0.98 11.79
CA GLY A 180 9.10 -2.12 11.88
C GLY A 180 10.02 -2.27 10.68
N PHE A 181 9.65 -1.72 9.53
CA PHE A 181 10.51 -1.67 8.34
C PHE A 181 11.81 -0.90 8.61
N PHE A 182 11.74 0.25 9.25
CA PHE A 182 12.91 1.10 9.50
C PHE A 182 13.94 0.49 10.45
N ILE A 183 13.54 -0.51 11.22
CA ILE A 183 14.42 -1.25 12.13
C ILE A 183 14.69 -2.69 11.65
N GLY A 184 14.26 -3.03 10.44
CA GLY A 184 14.52 -4.32 9.81
C GLY A 184 13.73 -5.50 10.39
N TRP A 185 12.67 -5.26 11.16
CA TRP A 185 11.83 -6.32 11.75
C TRP A 185 10.70 -6.78 10.85
N VAL A 186 10.29 -5.93 9.93
CA VAL A 186 9.15 -6.19 9.06
C VAL A 186 9.57 -5.98 7.63
N ASP A 187 9.18 -6.92 6.77
CA ASP A 187 9.44 -6.84 5.34
C ASP A 187 8.66 -5.67 4.68
N HIS A 188 9.24 -5.13 3.62
CA HIS A 188 8.65 -4.03 2.84
C HIS A 188 7.22 -4.31 2.36
N GLY A 189 6.90 -5.58 2.04
CA GLY A 189 5.56 -5.98 1.61
C GLY A 189 4.47 -5.66 2.63
N PHE A 190 4.80 -5.66 3.92
CA PHE A 190 3.84 -5.38 5.00
C PHE A 190 3.72 -3.88 5.35
N CYS A 191 4.67 -3.06 4.94
CA CYS A 191 4.81 -1.71 5.48
C CYS A 191 4.24 -0.61 4.60
N GLY A 192 3.54 -0.97 3.52
CA GLY A 192 3.02 0.02 2.58
C GLY A 192 4.09 0.69 1.71
N VAL A 193 5.32 0.16 1.70
CA VAL A 193 6.43 0.67 0.86
C VAL A 193 6.26 0.36 -0.63
N LEU A 194 5.14 -0.26 -1.00
CA LEU A 194 4.84 -0.58 -2.38
C LEU A 194 4.91 0.69 -3.24
N TYR A 195 5.62 0.61 -4.35
CA TYR A 195 5.90 1.75 -5.25
C TYR A 195 6.69 2.91 -4.64
N SER A 196 7.39 2.70 -3.52
CA SER A 196 8.35 3.68 -3.00
C SER A 196 9.77 3.47 -3.53
N ASP A 197 9.98 2.44 -4.35
CA ASP A 197 11.27 1.96 -4.86
C ASP A 197 12.31 1.61 -3.76
N SER A 198 11.86 1.51 -2.51
CA SER A 198 12.68 1.09 -1.36
C SER A 198 12.78 -0.44 -1.30
N LEU A 199 13.12 -1.07 -2.42
CA LEU A 199 13.25 -2.51 -2.52
C LEU A 199 14.66 -2.97 -2.12
N PRO A 200 14.79 -4.18 -1.54
CA PRO A 200 16.10 -4.75 -1.28
C PRO A 200 16.88 -4.88 -2.58
N ARG A 201 18.16 -4.51 -2.53
CA ARG A 201 19.08 -4.61 -3.67
C ARG A 201 20.10 -5.69 -3.39
N GLY A 202 20.33 -6.56 -4.35
CA GLY A 202 21.37 -7.56 -4.33
C GLY A 202 22.40 -7.33 -5.44
N ILE A 203 23.60 -7.85 -5.27
CA ILE A 203 24.60 -7.95 -6.33
C ILE A 203 24.91 -9.43 -6.47
N ILE A 204 24.64 -10.01 -7.64
CA ILE A 204 25.15 -11.33 -7.97
C ILE A 204 26.50 -11.14 -8.63
N THR A 205 27.53 -11.69 -8.01
CA THR A 205 28.87 -11.73 -8.60
C THR A 205 29.09 -13.13 -9.17
N THR A 206 29.28 -13.22 -10.48
CA THR A 206 29.64 -14.44 -11.19
C THR A 206 31.08 -14.36 -11.67
N VAL A 207 31.60 -15.45 -12.20
CA VAL A 207 32.97 -15.49 -12.82
C VAL A 207 33.06 -14.55 -14.03
N GLU A 208 31.92 -14.24 -14.65
CA GLU A 208 31.82 -13.40 -15.85
C GLU A 208 31.57 -11.90 -15.54
N GLY A 209 31.27 -11.56 -14.29
CA GLY A 209 31.01 -10.19 -13.87
C GLY A 209 30.07 -10.07 -12.67
N SER A 210 29.69 -8.85 -12.34
CA SER A 210 28.72 -8.58 -11.29
C SER A 210 27.48 -7.90 -11.88
N GLU A 211 26.29 -8.44 -11.56
CA GLU A 211 25.01 -7.88 -11.95
C GLU A 211 24.25 -7.36 -10.71
N ARG A 212 23.68 -6.17 -10.82
CA ARG A 212 22.82 -5.61 -9.76
C ARG A 212 21.40 -6.10 -9.95
N ILE A 213 20.86 -6.75 -8.92
CA ILE A 213 19.48 -7.18 -8.90
C ILE A 213 18.69 -6.18 -8.06
N ARG A 214 17.61 -5.68 -8.63
CA ARG A 214 16.61 -4.90 -7.90
C ARG A 214 15.39 -5.79 -7.65
N GLY A 215 15.12 -6.08 -6.39
CA GLY A 215 13.86 -6.64 -5.87
C GLY A 215 13.00 -7.44 -6.84
N TRP A 216 11.72 -7.34 -6.69
CA TRP A 216 10.69 -8.20 -7.32
C TRP A 216 10.60 -8.17 -8.86
N GLY A 217 11.23 -7.25 -9.56
CA GLY A 217 11.07 -7.08 -11.02
C GLY A 217 12.13 -7.76 -11.87
N ASP A 218 13.33 -8.01 -11.32
CA ASP A 218 14.49 -8.42 -12.10
C ASP A 218 14.85 -9.91 -11.91
N LEU A 219 14.15 -10.62 -11.03
CA LEU A 219 14.28 -12.07 -10.89
C LEU A 219 13.37 -12.79 -11.90
N HIS A 220 13.74 -12.71 -13.16
CA HIS A 220 13.33 -13.70 -14.15
C HIS A 220 14.28 -14.89 -14.04
N VAL A 221 13.90 -15.87 -13.25
CA VAL A 221 14.53 -17.20 -13.26
C VAL A 221 13.79 -18.06 -14.25
#